data_68264eac73715613f8750fb9906d6cb5
#
_entry.id   68264eac73715613f8750fb9906d6cb5
#
_cell.length_a   1.000
_cell.length_b   1.000
_cell.length_c   1.000
_cell.angle_alpha   90.00
_cell.angle_beta   90.00
_cell.angle_gamma   90.00
#
_symmetry.space_group_name_H-M   'P 1'
#
loop_
_entity.id
_entity.type
_entity.pdbx_description
1 polymer ?
#
loop_
_entity_poly.entity_id
_entity_poly.type
_entity_poly.pdbx_seq_one_letter_code
_entity_poly.pdbx_strand_id
1 'polypeptide(L)'
;QTNPSQFYKVVGKEGAGGFARVFRCMRIRDGELFALKFTEPKGSAERQAIENEIGIMQMSQCESIVKCHEAFDFQNRLWIFMELMDGGAFTPMLEELMGQYSEGFCKYSLWATLKGLIDLHRQNIIHRDIKSDNILVKANGEIKLADFGYAVVLTQQ
;
A
#
# COMPACT_ATOMS: atom_id res chain seq x y z
N GLN A 1 12.60 -1.20 21.81
CA GLN A 1 11.52 -0.99 20.80
C GLN A 1 11.12 0.48 20.82
N THR A 2 11.18 1.14 19.67
CA THR A 2 10.83 2.55 19.53
C THR A 2 9.30 2.69 19.45
N ASN A 3 8.71 3.56 20.27
CA ASN A 3 7.26 3.83 20.26
C ASN A 3 6.91 4.77 19.09
N PRO A 4 6.14 4.32 18.07
CA PRO A 4 5.80 5.13 16.89
C PRO A 4 5.00 6.39 17.23
N SER A 5 4.23 6.39 18.32
CA SER A 5 3.45 7.57 18.76
C SER A 5 4.29 8.79 19.13
N GLN A 6 5.60 8.65 19.27
CA GLN A 6 6.52 9.76 19.45
C GLN A 6 6.76 10.54 18.15
N PHE A 7 6.54 9.92 16.99
CA PHE A 7 6.83 10.50 15.69
C PHE A 7 5.58 10.77 14.85
N TYR A 8 4.49 10.05 15.14
CA TYR A 8 3.25 10.10 14.36
C TYR A 8 2.03 10.26 15.25
N LYS A 9 1.07 11.07 14.78
CA LYS A 9 -0.24 11.25 15.41
C LYS A 9 -1.34 10.79 14.47
N VAL A 10 -2.25 9.94 14.95
CA VAL A 10 -3.47 9.57 14.23
C VAL A 10 -4.37 10.80 14.13
N VAL A 11 -4.79 11.16 12.91
CA VAL A 11 -5.64 12.32 12.63
C VAL A 11 -6.97 11.94 11.98
N GLY A 12 -7.13 10.68 11.54
CA GLY A 12 -8.37 10.18 10.95
C GLY A 12 -8.35 8.67 10.75
N LYS A 13 -9.48 8.13 10.31
CA LYS A 13 -9.62 6.74 9.89
C LYS A 13 -9.84 6.72 8.38
N GLU A 14 -9.03 5.98 7.62
CA GLU A 14 -9.16 5.88 6.17
C GLU A 14 -10.04 4.71 5.74
N GLY A 15 -9.98 3.58 6.43
CA GLY A 15 -10.75 2.42 6.06
C GLY A 15 -10.56 1.26 7.02
N ALA A 16 -11.33 0.20 6.80
CA ALA A 16 -11.12 -1.09 7.43
C ALA A 16 -11.29 -2.14 6.34
N GLY A 17 -10.23 -2.86 6.03
CA GLY A 17 -10.25 -4.00 5.13
C GLY A 17 -9.73 -5.23 5.84
N GLY A 18 -10.42 -6.35 5.70
CA GLY A 18 -9.98 -7.66 6.19
C GLY A 18 -9.42 -7.66 7.61
N PHE A 19 -8.14 -7.98 7.74
CA PHE A 19 -7.45 -8.14 9.02
C PHE A 19 -6.65 -6.90 9.46
N ALA A 20 -6.57 -5.84 8.64
CA ALA A 20 -5.80 -4.63 8.94
C ALA A 20 -6.72 -3.40 9.07
N ARG A 21 -6.33 -2.50 9.97
CA ARG A 21 -6.97 -1.18 10.13
C ARG A 21 -6.07 -0.14 9.49
N VAL A 22 -6.64 0.73 8.65
CA VAL A 22 -5.91 1.82 8.01
C VAL A 22 -6.37 3.15 8.61
N PHE A 23 -5.39 3.94 9.04
CA PHE A 23 -5.60 5.24 9.65
C PHE A 23 -4.83 6.31 8.88
N ARG A 24 -5.35 7.53 8.86
CA ARG A 24 -4.59 8.70 8.45
C ARG A 24 -3.77 9.19 9.63
N CYS A 25 -2.46 9.33 9.41
CA CYS A 25 -1.50 9.80 10.40
C CYS A 25 -0.76 11.02 9.89
N MET A 26 -0.39 11.90 10.81
CA MET A 26 0.47 13.05 10.55
C MET A 26 1.82 12.83 11.24
N ARG A 27 2.91 13.01 10.50
CA ARG A 27 4.27 13.01 11.08
C ARG A 27 4.49 14.31 11.84
N ILE A 28 4.86 14.20 13.11
CA ILE A 28 4.89 15.34 14.05
C ILE A 28 5.92 16.39 13.65
N ARG A 29 7.08 15.96 13.11
CA ARG A 29 8.20 16.85 12.81
C ARG A 29 7.93 17.87 11.69
N ASP A 30 7.08 17.54 10.71
CA ASP A 30 6.89 18.35 9.50
C ASP A 30 5.43 18.44 9.03
N GLY A 31 4.50 17.74 9.70
CA GLY A 31 3.08 17.76 9.36
C GLY A 31 2.69 16.95 8.14
N GLU A 32 3.61 16.18 7.54
CA GLU A 32 3.31 15.34 6.38
C GLU A 32 2.33 14.21 6.74
N LEU A 33 1.41 13.90 5.81
CA LEU A 33 0.35 12.91 6.00
C LEU A 33 0.74 11.54 5.42
N PHE A 34 0.40 10.48 6.15
CA PHE A 34 0.68 9.09 5.81
C PHE A 34 -0.54 8.21 6.06
N ALA A 35 -0.63 7.10 5.35
CA ALA A 35 -1.50 5.99 5.70
C ALA A 35 -0.75 5.06 6.69
N LEU A 36 -1.35 4.78 7.83
CA LEU A 36 -0.87 3.79 8.79
C LEU A 36 -1.68 2.49 8.61
N LYS A 37 -1.06 1.46 8.10
CA LYS A 37 -1.57 0.08 8.19
C LYS A 37 -1.10 -0.51 9.52
N PHE A 38 -2.06 -0.83 10.38
CA PHE A 38 -1.81 -1.34 11.72
C PHE A 38 -2.32 -2.78 11.81
N THR A 39 -1.44 -3.69 12.19
CA THR A 39 -1.76 -5.12 12.25
C THR A 39 -1.09 -5.81 13.44
N GLU A 40 -1.74 -6.85 13.94
CA GLU A 40 -1.27 -7.71 15.02
C GLU A 40 -1.19 -9.15 14.50
N PRO A 41 0.00 -9.60 14.03
CA PRO A 41 0.16 -10.93 13.43
C PRO A 41 -0.09 -12.02 14.46
N LYS A 42 -0.90 -13.02 14.10
CA LYS A 42 -1.30 -14.13 14.97
C LYS A 42 -0.29 -15.28 15.02
N GLY A 43 0.81 -15.19 14.27
CA GLY A 43 1.84 -16.22 14.24
C GLY A 43 3.01 -15.84 13.34
N SER A 44 4.04 -16.69 13.33
CA SER A 44 5.27 -16.43 12.58
C SER A 44 5.04 -16.35 11.06
N ALA A 45 4.15 -17.16 10.51
CA ALA A 45 3.86 -17.18 9.07
C ALA A 45 3.19 -15.88 8.62
N GLU A 46 2.21 -15.36 9.39
CA GLU A 46 1.55 -14.08 9.08
C GLU A 46 2.52 -12.90 9.25
N ARG A 47 3.36 -12.94 10.30
CA ARG A 47 4.43 -11.94 10.49
C ARG A 47 5.37 -11.91 9.30
N GLN A 48 5.86 -13.06 8.85
CA GLN A 48 6.77 -13.16 7.72
C GLN A 48 6.14 -12.62 6.41
N ALA A 49 4.86 -12.89 6.18
CA ALA A 49 4.14 -12.36 5.02
C ALA A 49 4.09 -10.82 5.06
N ILE A 50 3.82 -10.22 6.22
CA ILE A 50 3.79 -8.76 6.39
C ILE A 50 5.20 -8.15 6.24
N GLU A 51 6.23 -8.79 6.79
CA GLU A 51 7.62 -8.36 6.64
C GLU A 51 8.07 -8.42 5.18
N ASN A 52 7.66 -9.42 4.42
CA ASN A 52 7.89 -9.50 2.97
C ASN A 52 7.17 -8.37 2.22
N GLU A 53 5.91 -8.09 2.57
CA GLU A 53 5.15 -6.96 2.01
C GLU A 53 5.89 -5.63 2.22
N ILE A 54 6.35 -5.37 3.45
CA ILE A 54 7.15 -4.18 3.79
C ILE A 54 8.42 -4.13 2.94
N GLY A 55 9.15 -5.24 2.85
CA GLY A 55 10.39 -5.33 2.08
C GLY A 55 10.19 -4.98 0.61
N ILE A 56 9.14 -5.50 -0.03
CA ILE A 56 8.80 -5.20 -1.43
C ILE A 56 8.54 -3.71 -1.62
N MET A 57 7.70 -3.10 -0.76
CA MET A 57 7.39 -1.67 -0.85
C MET A 57 8.61 -0.76 -0.60
N GLN A 58 9.55 -1.17 0.25
CA GLN A 58 10.77 -0.40 0.55
C GLN A 58 11.83 -0.54 -0.55
N MET A 59 11.92 -1.69 -1.20
CA MET A 59 12.91 -1.96 -2.26
C MET A 59 12.51 -1.31 -3.59
N SER A 60 11.21 -1.21 -3.89
CA SER A 60 10.75 -0.66 -5.16
C SER A 60 11.04 0.84 -5.27
N GLN A 61 11.63 1.23 -6.41
CA GLN A 61 11.81 2.62 -6.82
C GLN A 61 10.74 3.08 -7.83
N CYS A 62 9.80 2.20 -8.17
CA CYS A 62 8.75 2.50 -9.15
C CYS A 62 7.70 3.45 -8.56
N GLU A 63 7.43 4.53 -9.28
CA GLU A 63 6.38 5.50 -8.89
C GLU A 63 4.97 4.91 -8.93
N SER A 64 4.76 3.80 -9.65
CA SER A 64 3.48 3.09 -9.73
C SER A 64 3.32 2.02 -8.64
N ILE A 65 4.16 2.00 -7.62
CA ILE A 65 4.05 1.13 -6.44
C ILE A 65 3.92 2.02 -5.20
N VAL A 66 2.97 1.68 -4.31
CA VAL A 66 2.80 2.36 -3.03
C VAL A 66 4.07 2.20 -2.19
N LYS A 67 4.62 3.32 -1.71
CA LYS A 67 5.85 3.33 -0.91
C LYS A 67 5.56 3.10 0.57
N CYS A 68 6.35 2.24 1.20
CA CYS A 68 6.50 2.20 2.64
C CYS A 68 7.63 3.16 3.07
N HIS A 69 7.30 4.16 3.87
CA HIS A 69 8.27 5.14 4.39
C HIS A 69 8.99 4.63 5.62
N GLU A 70 8.24 4.11 6.59
CA GLU A 70 8.77 3.57 7.83
C GLU A 70 7.89 2.42 8.32
N ALA A 71 8.49 1.46 9.02
CA ALA A 71 7.78 0.40 9.71
C ALA A 71 8.39 0.19 11.10
N PHE A 72 7.53 -0.06 12.08
CA PHE A 72 7.93 -0.28 13.47
C PHE A 72 7.31 -1.58 13.98
N ASP A 73 8.11 -2.38 14.68
CA ASP A 73 7.62 -3.45 15.54
C ASP A 73 7.55 -2.92 16.96
N PHE A 74 6.35 -2.69 17.46
CA PHE A 74 6.13 -2.18 18.81
C PHE A 74 5.00 -2.94 19.49
N GLN A 75 5.27 -3.51 20.67
CA GLN A 75 4.33 -4.31 21.46
C GLN A 75 3.67 -5.45 20.64
N ASN A 76 4.47 -6.22 19.92
CA ASN A 76 4.03 -7.32 19.05
C ASN A 76 3.08 -6.89 17.91
N ARG A 77 3.06 -5.63 17.56
CA ARG A 77 2.24 -5.03 16.50
C ARG A 77 3.12 -4.38 15.46
N LEU A 78 2.74 -4.54 14.19
CA LEU A 78 3.42 -3.89 13.08
C LEU A 78 2.67 -2.60 12.70
N TRP A 79 3.40 -1.51 12.72
CA TRP A 79 2.97 -0.17 12.36
C TRP A 79 3.66 0.19 11.05
N ILE A 80 2.92 0.23 9.95
CA ILE A 80 3.47 0.42 8.61
C ILE A 80 2.99 1.76 8.09
N PHE A 81 3.89 2.73 7.98
CA PHE A 81 3.60 4.06 7.49
C PHE A 81 3.90 4.13 5.99
N MET A 82 2.85 4.27 5.21
CA MET A 82 2.89 4.30 3.75
C MET A 82 2.50 5.68 3.23
N GLU A 83 2.83 5.96 1.98
CA GLU A 83 2.28 7.14 1.32
C GLU A 83 0.74 7.11 1.35
N LEU A 84 0.15 8.29 1.58
CA LEU A 84 -1.30 8.43 1.62
C LEU A 84 -1.85 8.45 0.20
N MET A 85 -2.76 7.51 -0.08
CA MET A 85 -3.52 7.44 -1.33
C MET A 85 -4.95 7.93 -1.05
N ASP A 86 -5.10 9.26 -1.00
CA ASP A 86 -6.30 9.95 -0.51
C ASP A 86 -7.51 9.89 -1.43
N GLY A 87 -7.35 9.41 -2.67
CA GLY A 87 -8.46 9.04 -3.58
C GLY A 87 -9.01 7.64 -3.33
N GLY A 88 -8.35 6.83 -2.45
CA GLY A 88 -8.81 5.50 -2.07
C GLY A 88 -8.57 4.42 -3.11
N ALA A 89 -9.30 3.30 -2.97
CA ALA A 89 -9.22 2.17 -3.89
C ALA A 89 -10.02 2.42 -5.19
N PHE A 90 -9.59 1.76 -6.25
CA PHE A 90 -10.17 1.93 -7.58
C PHE A 90 -11.59 1.37 -7.66
N THR A 91 -11.92 0.29 -6.92
CA THR A 91 -13.25 -0.32 -6.91
C THR A 91 -14.34 0.67 -6.52
N PRO A 92 -14.36 1.28 -5.32
CA PRO A 92 -15.40 2.22 -4.93
C PRO A 92 -15.46 3.45 -5.84
N MET A 93 -14.32 3.89 -6.37
CA MET A 93 -14.29 5.00 -7.32
C MET A 93 -15.00 4.64 -8.64
N LEU A 94 -14.78 3.42 -9.17
CA LEU A 94 -15.46 2.96 -10.39
C LEU A 94 -16.96 2.81 -10.17
N GLU A 95 -17.38 2.34 -8.99
CA GLU A 95 -18.80 2.23 -8.61
C GLU A 95 -19.46 3.60 -8.53
N GLU A 96 -18.79 4.59 -7.91
CA GLU A 96 -19.28 5.96 -7.81
C GLU A 96 -19.42 6.63 -9.18
N LEU A 97 -18.48 6.40 -10.09
CA LEU A 97 -18.49 6.92 -11.45
C LEU A 97 -19.56 6.26 -12.33
N MET A 98 -20.19 5.15 -11.92
CA MET A 98 -21.27 4.46 -12.62
C MET A 98 -20.99 4.21 -14.12
N GLY A 99 -19.75 3.90 -14.48
CA GLY A 99 -19.30 3.71 -15.86
C GLY A 99 -19.04 5.02 -16.63
N GLN A 100 -19.14 6.19 -16.01
CA GLN A 100 -18.86 7.49 -16.62
C GLN A 100 -17.37 7.83 -16.53
N TYR A 101 -16.52 7.05 -17.16
CA TYR A 101 -15.07 7.28 -17.23
C TYR A 101 -14.59 7.22 -18.69
N SER A 102 -13.61 8.04 -19.02
CA SER A 102 -13.08 8.13 -20.38
C SER A 102 -12.17 6.94 -20.73
N GLU A 103 -12.07 6.65 -22.02
CA GLU A 103 -11.07 5.68 -22.52
C GLU A 103 -9.64 6.06 -22.11
N GLY A 104 -9.33 7.36 -22.08
CA GLY A 104 -8.04 7.89 -21.62
C GLY A 104 -7.74 7.53 -20.17
N PHE A 105 -8.74 7.61 -19.30
CA PHE A 105 -8.63 7.19 -17.90
C PHE A 105 -8.32 5.69 -17.79
N CYS A 106 -9.05 4.84 -18.56
CA CYS A 106 -8.78 3.40 -18.58
C CYS A 106 -7.36 3.08 -19.07
N LYS A 107 -6.92 3.71 -20.15
CA LYS A 107 -5.57 3.54 -20.70
C LYS A 107 -4.50 3.94 -19.68
N TYR A 108 -4.67 5.08 -19.01
CA TYR A 108 -3.73 5.54 -18.00
C TYR A 108 -3.65 4.59 -16.81
N SER A 109 -4.80 4.11 -16.32
CA SER A 109 -4.88 3.18 -15.19
C SER A 109 -4.19 1.86 -15.48
N LEU A 110 -4.43 1.29 -16.67
CA LEU A 110 -3.76 0.09 -17.14
C LEU A 110 -2.25 0.31 -17.29
N TRP A 111 -1.84 1.43 -17.87
CA TRP A 111 -0.43 1.76 -18.04
C TRP A 111 0.30 1.89 -16.70
N ALA A 112 -0.28 2.60 -15.71
CA ALA A 112 0.29 2.74 -14.37
C ALA A 112 0.44 1.38 -13.67
N THR A 113 -0.61 0.54 -13.75
CA THR A 113 -0.59 -0.81 -13.19
C THR A 113 0.49 -1.67 -13.85
N LEU A 114 0.59 -1.65 -15.17
CA LEU A 114 1.61 -2.39 -15.93
C LEU A 114 3.03 -1.93 -15.59
N LYS A 115 3.26 -0.62 -15.39
CA LYS A 115 4.57 -0.12 -14.91
C LYS A 115 4.96 -0.74 -13.58
N GLY A 116 4.04 -0.78 -12.62
CA GLY A 116 4.26 -1.44 -11.33
C GLY A 116 4.59 -2.91 -11.48
N LEU A 117 3.83 -3.64 -12.31
CA LEU A 117 4.08 -5.07 -12.57
C LEU A 117 5.42 -5.33 -13.27
N ILE A 118 5.82 -4.49 -14.22
CA ILE A 118 7.12 -4.60 -14.90
C ILE A 118 8.26 -4.45 -13.87
N ASP A 119 8.16 -3.49 -12.96
CA ASP A 119 9.16 -3.29 -11.90
C ASP A 119 9.27 -4.51 -10.98
N LEU A 120 8.13 -5.05 -10.52
CA LEU A 120 8.09 -6.27 -9.71
C LEU A 120 8.69 -7.46 -10.44
N HIS A 121 8.29 -7.70 -11.70
CA HIS A 121 8.76 -8.85 -12.48
C HIS A 121 10.26 -8.76 -12.78
N ARG A 122 10.82 -7.56 -12.97
CA ARG A 122 12.28 -7.37 -13.10
C ARG A 122 13.05 -7.77 -11.84
N GLN A 123 12.39 -7.72 -10.69
CA GLN A 123 12.93 -8.14 -9.40
C GLN A 123 12.56 -9.60 -9.05
N ASN A 124 12.02 -10.36 -10.00
CA ASN A 124 11.49 -11.72 -9.82
C ASN A 124 10.36 -11.79 -8.78
N ILE A 125 9.56 -10.74 -8.63
CA ILE A 125 8.43 -10.69 -7.71
C ILE A 125 7.14 -10.85 -8.51
N ILE A 126 6.27 -11.79 -8.09
CA ILE A 126 4.92 -11.96 -8.62
C ILE A 126 3.93 -11.48 -7.57
N HIS A 127 3.03 -10.57 -7.92
CA HIS A 127 2.05 -9.96 -7.02
C HIS A 127 0.98 -10.93 -6.54
N ARG A 128 0.40 -11.73 -7.44
CA ARG A 128 -0.63 -12.78 -7.25
C ARG A 128 -2.02 -12.32 -6.78
N ASP A 129 -2.26 -11.04 -6.58
CA ASP A 129 -3.59 -10.52 -6.18
C ASP A 129 -3.91 -9.19 -6.89
N ILE A 130 -3.80 -9.19 -8.22
CA ILE A 130 -4.14 -8.01 -9.04
C ILE A 130 -5.65 -7.90 -9.15
N LYS A 131 -6.20 -6.84 -8.58
CA LYS A 131 -7.62 -6.47 -8.63
C LYS A 131 -7.78 -4.98 -8.38
N SER A 132 -8.94 -4.41 -8.70
CA SER A 132 -9.25 -2.99 -8.54
C SER A 132 -9.16 -2.50 -7.09
N ASP A 133 -9.40 -3.38 -6.10
CA ASP A 133 -9.24 -3.04 -4.68
C ASP A 133 -7.78 -2.75 -4.29
N ASN A 134 -6.82 -3.35 -5.02
CA ASN A 134 -5.38 -3.22 -4.79
C ASN A 134 -4.73 -2.19 -5.72
N ILE A 135 -5.51 -1.44 -6.46
CA ILE A 135 -5.08 -0.28 -7.24
C ILE A 135 -5.58 0.96 -6.51
N LEU A 136 -4.68 1.79 -6.02
CA LEU A 136 -5.00 2.98 -5.24
C LEU A 136 -4.78 4.25 -6.06
N VAL A 137 -5.58 5.27 -5.76
CA VAL A 137 -5.60 6.56 -6.44
C VAL A 137 -5.28 7.67 -5.46
N LYS A 138 -4.52 8.67 -5.87
CA LYS A 138 -4.39 9.95 -5.18
C LYS A 138 -5.35 10.99 -5.76
N ALA A 139 -5.70 11.98 -4.97
CA ALA A 139 -6.53 13.11 -5.42
C ALA A 139 -5.94 13.88 -6.62
N ASN A 140 -4.61 13.84 -6.81
CA ASN A 140 -3.92 14.42 -7.96
C ASN A 140 -3.97 13.55 -9.23
N GLY A 141 -4.60 12.37 -9.18
CA GLY A 141 -4.73 11.43 -10.29
C GLY A 141 -3.61 10.38 -10.41
N GLU A 142 -2.62 10.37 -9.53
CA GLU A 142 -1.64 9.29 -9.49
C GLU A 142 -2.30 7.95 -9.15
N ILE A 143 -1.90 6.89 -9.86
CA ILE A 143 -2.41 5.53 -9.67
C ILE A 143 -1.24 4.61 -9.31
N LYS A 144 -1.41 3.82 -8.24
CA LYS A 144 -0.36 2.94 -7.73
C LYS A 144 -0.90 1.57 -7.32
N LEU A 145 -0.07 0.57 -7.54
CA LEU A 145 -0.31 -0.81 -7.09
C LEU A 145 0.04 -0.95 -5.61
N ALA A 146 -0.82 -1.63 -4.86
CA ALA A 146 -0.73 -1.84 -3.42
C ALA A 146 -1.05 -3.29 -3.04
N ASP A 147 -0.90 -3.59 -1.76
CA ASP A 147 -1.20 -4.88 -1.11
C ASP A 147 -0.39 -6.05 -1.66
N PHE A 148 0.82 -6.19 -1.15
CA PHE A 148 1.78 -7.24 -1.50
C PHE A 148 1.72 -8.45 -0.55
N GLY A 149 0.65 -8.58 0.24
CA GLY A 149 0.49 -9.67 1.22
C GLY A 149 0.49 -11.08 0.61
N TYR A 150 0.17 -11.20 -0.67
CA TYR A 150 0.25 -12.45 -1.44
C TYR A 150 1.46 -12.53 -2.37
N ALA A 151 2.29 -11.50 -2.43
CA ALA A 151 3.42 -11.48 -3.34
C ALA A 151 4.48 -12.53 -2.98
N VAL A 152 5.15 -13.06 -4.00
CA VAL A 152 6.26 -14.02 -3.83
C VAL A 152 7.47 -13.58 -4.62
N VAL A 153 8.64 -13.82 -4.04
CA VAL A 153 9.91 -13.69 -4.73
C VAL A 153 10.27 -15.06 -5.33
N LEU A 154 10.49 -15.11 -6.64
CA LEU A 154 10.97 -16.32 -7.30
C LEU A 154 12.46 -16.46 -7.04
N THR A 155 12.85 -17.46 -6.29
CA THR A 155 14.25 -17.88 -6.18
C THR A 155 14.63 -18.71 -7.40
N GLN A 156 15.72 -18.35 -8.09
CA GLN A 156 16.30 -19.25 -9.10
C GLN A 156 16.80 -20.50 -8.36
N GLN A 157 16.30 -21.65 -8.79
CA GLN A 157 16.86 -22.94 -8.38
C GLN A 157 18.16 -23.21 -9.13
#